data_82f58b5e3c7ab88ba8122bea6670c8b8
#
_entry.id   82f58b5e3c7ab88ba8122bea6670c8b8
#
_cell.length_a   1.000
_cell.length_b   1.000
_cell.length_c   1.000
_cell.angle_alpha   90.00
_cell.angle_beta   90.00
_cell.angle_gamma   90.00
#
_symmetry.space_group_name_H-M   'P 1'
#
loop_
_entity.id
_entity.type
_entity.pdbx_description
1 polymer ?
#
loop_
_entity_poly.entity_id
_entity_poly.type
_entity_poly.pdbx_seq_one_letter_code
_entity_poly.pdbx_strand_id
1 'polypeptide(L)'
;MFCVVRSSLKLIAAASIGIAALTLSFGAQAASGPFMQTGKLTSQPIGHYEFCKREAAECSIVSRDTRALSLNNNNWQHIQAVNLSINERIRPMTDMEIYGVEEYWAYPTTVGDCEDYALLKQRELAKAGIPMTDLLITVVRKPDGEGHAVLTVRTDRGDFVLDNLTDEVLRWDETDYTYLKRQAANNTGRWVSIESPDNLLVGSVK
;
A
#
# COMPACT_ATOMS: atom_id res chain seq x y z
N MET A 1 28.73 -41.91 85.22
CA MET A 1 29.35 -42.10 83.91
C MET A 1 28.52 -41.32 82.91
N PHE A 2 28.92 -40.02 82.77
CA PHE A 2 28.13 -39.05 82.04
C PHE A 2 28.69 -38.86 80.63
N CYS A 3 27.86 -39.02 79.59
CA CYS A 3 28.21 -38.82 78.20
C CYS A 3 27.74 -37.46 77.79
N VAL A 4 28.70 -36.58 77.43
CA VAL A 4 28.43 -35.22 77.00
C VAL A 4 28.23 -35.22 75.48
N VAL A 5 27.05 -34.81 74.97
CA VAL A 5 26.78 -34.66 73.57
C VAL A 5 27.02 -33.16 73.19
N ARG A 6 28.02 -32.93 72.33
CA ARG A 6 28.29 -31.63 71.76
C ARG A 6 27.35 -31.40 70.53
N SER A 7 26.52 -30.39 70.63
CA SER A 7 25.68 -29.86 69.50
C SER A 7 26.53 -28.94 68.65
N SER A 8 26.69 -29.31 67.36
CA SER A 8 27.32 -28.43 66.35
C SER A 8 26.25 -27.63 65.64
N LEU A 9 26.25 -26.33 65.86
CA LEU A 9 25.39 -25.37 65.18
C LEU A 9 25.93 -25.15 63.77
N LYS A 10 25.17 -25.58 62.71
CA LYS A 10 25.48 -25.28 61.30
C LYS A 10 24.84 -23.98 60.94
N LEU A 11 25.65 -22.96 60.62
CA LEU A 11 25.21 -21.73 59.97
C LEU A 11 24.75 -22.06 58.54
N ILE A 12 23.48 -21.79 58.23
CA ILE A 12 22.95 -21.82 56.87
C ILE A 12 23.09 -20.42 56.29
N ALA A 13 23.99 -20.27 55.33
CA ALA A 13 24.11 -19.05 54.55
C ALA A 13 22.97 -19.01 53.51
N ALA A 14 22.04 -18.06 53.65
CA ALA A 14 20.99 -17.82 52.68
C ALA A 14 21.61 -17.05 51.48
N ALA A 15 21.73 -17.75 50.34
CA ALA A 15 22.09 -17.11 49.09
C ALA A 15 20.85 -16.47 48.49
N SER A 16 20.80 -15.15 48.47
CA SER A 16 19.74 -14.36 47.78
C SER A 16 19.99 -14.40 46.28
N ILE A 17 19.18 -15.20 45.54
CA ILE A 17 19.18 -15.21 44.10
C ILE A 17 18.32 -14.01 43.66
N GLY A 18 18.98 -12.94 43.22
CA GLY A 18 18.33 -11.79 42.58
C GLY A 18 17.80 -12.18 41.18
N ILE A 19 16.51 -12.33 41.05
CA ILE A 19 15.85 -12.50 39.75
C ILE A 19 15.84 -11.13 39.04
N ALA A 20 16.77 -10.91 38.11
CA ALA A 20 16.72 -9.78 37.20
C ALA A 20 15.56 -10.02 36.20
N ALA A 21 14.45 -9.32 36.40
CA ALA A 21 13.35 -9.31 35.43
C ALA A 21 13.82 -8.54 34.19
N LEU A 22 14.19 -9.26 33.11
CA LEU A 22 14.34 -8.67 31.79
C LEU A 22 12.94 -8.26 31.31
N THR A 23 12.61 -6.98 31.37
CA THR A 23 11.46 -6.41 30.69
C THR A 23 11.74 -6.35 29.20
N LEU A 24 11.28 -7.33 28.43
CA LEU A 24 11.22 -7.27 26.99
C LEU A 24 10.18 -6.20 26.63
N SER A 25 10.65 -4.99 26.33
CA SER A 25 9.81 -3.97 25.70
C SER A 25 9.50 -4.42 24.29
N PHE A 26 8.35 -5.06 24.08
CA PHE A 26 7.79 -5.20 22.76
C PHE A 26 7.42 -3.79 22.28
N GLY A 27 8.26 -3.23 21.40
CA GLY A 27 7.88 -2.06 20.63
C GLY A 27 6.60 -2.39 19.89
N ALA A 28 5.48 -1.78 20.30
CA ALA A 28 4.25 -1.84 19.52
C ALA A 28 4.56 -1.17 18.18
N GLN A 29 4.80 -1.97 17.15
CA GLN A 29 4.80 -1.51 15.76
C GLN A 29 3.38 -1.00 15.55
N ALA A 30 3.22 0.31 15.33
CA ALA A 30 1.92 0.86 15.00
C ALA A 30 1.50 0.21 13.68
N ALA A 31 0.56 -0.73 13.76
CA ALA A 31 -0.04 -1.29 12.56
C ALA A 31 -0.64 -0.15 11.76
N SER A 32 -0.29 -0.04 10.49
CA SER A 32 -0.95 0.87 9.56
C SER A 32 -2.45 0.54 9.59
N GLY A 33 -3.29 1.57 9.81
CA GLY A 33 -4.75 1.36 9.84
C GLY A 33 -5.31 1.11 8.43
N PRO A 34 -6.60 0.80 8.32
CA PRO A 34 -7.24 0.44 7.04
C PRO A 34 -7.24 1.58 6.01
N PHE A 35 -6.88 2.80 6.39
CA PHE A 35 -6.88 3.99 5.53
C PHE A 35 -5.47 4.54 5.36
N MET A 36 -5.05 4.75 4.11
CA MET A 36 -3.77 5.38 3.79
C MET A 36 -3.74 6.82 4.31
N GLN A 37 -2.74 7.14 5.12
CA GLN A 37 -2.47 8.52 5.50
C GLN A 37 -1.68 9.19 4.38
N THR A 38 -2.13 10.37 3.94
CA THR A 38 -1.49 11.11 2.86
C THR A 38 -0.82 12.38 3.36
N GLY A 39 0.37 12.63 2.87
CA GLY A 39 1.16 13.79 3.20
C GLY A 39 0.99 14.94 2.18
N LYS A 40 2.09 15.58 1.85
CA LYS A 40 2.14 16.76 0.99
C LYS A 40 2.01 16.40 -0.50
N LEU A 41 1.73 17.42 -1.31
CA LEU A 41 1.86 17.32 -2.77
C LEU A 41 3.30 16.91 -3.12
N THR A 42 3.41 16.00 -4.07
CA THR A 42 4.69 15.49 -4.58
C THR A 42 4.70 15.47 -6.11
N SER A 43 5.87 15.20 -6.70
CA SER A 43 5.99 15.05 -8.15
C SER A 43 5.21 13.85 -8.65
N GLN A 44 4.49 14.03 -9.77
CA GLN A 44 3.90 12.90 -10.47
C GLN A 44 4.99 12.03 -11.11
N PRO A 45 4.74 10.72 -11.35
CA PRO A 45 5.62 9.88 -12.17
C PRO A 45 5.82 10.48 -13.56
N ILE A 46 6.99 10.28 -14.15
CA ILE A 46 7.28 10.83 -15.48
C ILE A 46 6.36 10.22 -16.55
N GLY A 47 6.10 8.91 -16.49
CA GLY A 47 5.17 8.25 -17.39
C GLY A 47 3.76 8.83 -17.31
N HIS A 48 3.24 9.10 -16.09
CA HIS A 48 1.95 9.76 -15.93
C HIS A 48 1.95 11.21 -16.46
N TYR A 49 3.03 11.95 -16.28
CA TYR A 49 3.14 13.30 -16.84
C TYR A 49 3.05 13.28 -18.38
N GLU A 50 3.76 12.35 -19.04
CA GLU A 50 3.70 12.21 -20.50
C GLU A 50 2.33 11.66 -20.97
N PHE A 51 1.69 10.77 -20.19
CA PHE A 51 0.31 10.35 -20.42
C PHE A 51 -0.65 11.53 -20.38
N CYS A 52 -0.54 12.41 -19.39
CA CYS A 52 -1.38 13.59 -19.26
C CYS A 52 -1.22 14.61 -20.42
N LYS A 53 -0.08 14.63 -21.10
CA LYS A 53 0.08 15.43 -22.31
C LYS A 53 -0.71 14.87 -23.49
N ARG A 54 -0.86 13.55 -23.56
CA ARG A 54 -1.62 12.86 -24.62
C ARG A 54 -3.10 12.79 -24.30
N GLU A 55 -3.42 12.53 -23.02
CA GLU A 55 -4.78 12.30 -22.53
C GLU A 55 -5.17 13.37 -21.49
N ALA A 56 -5.11 14.65 -21.87
CA ALA A 56 -5.30 15.78 -20.94
C ALA A 56 -6.63 15.74 -20.18
N ALA A 57 -7.68 15.19 -20.78
CA ALA A 57 -8.99 15.07 -20.15
C ALA A 57 -8.96 14.16 -18.92
N GLU A 58 -8.18 13.08 -18.96
CA GLU A 58 -8.05 12.10 -17.86
C GLU A 58 -7.35 12.71 -16.63
N CYS A 59 -6.47 13.69 -16.85
CA CYS A 59 -5.67 14.33 -15.81
C CYS A 59 -6.23 15.67 -15.31
N SER A 60 -7.36 16.11 -15.84
CA SER A 60 -7.96 17.42 -15.50
C SER A 60 -9.22 17.33 -14.67
N ILE A 61 -9.57 16.14 -14.20
CA ILE A 61 -10.76 15.90 -13.37
C ILE A 61 -10.49 16.47 -11.98
N VAL A 62 -11.32 17.44 -11.58
CA VAL A 62 -11.26 18.09 -10.27
C VAL A 62 -12.59 17.92 -9.56
N SER A 63 -12.56 17.46 -8.32
CA SER A 63 -13.75 17.35 -7.48
C SER A 63 -13.57 18.05 -6.14
N ARG A 64 -14.63 18.66 -5.66
CA ARG A 64 -14.72 19.18 -4.28
C ARG A 64 -15.25 18.15 -3.30
N ASP A 65 -15.99 17.16 -3.80
CA ASP A 65 -16.46 16.02 -3.00
C ASP A 65 -15.41 14.90 -3.06
N THR A 66 -14.77 14.68 -1.94
CA THR A 66 -13.75 13.64 -1.75
C THR A 66 -14.17 12.64 -0.68
N ARG A 67 -15.47 12.51 -0.42
CA ARG A 67 -15.98 11.46 0.46
C ARG A 67 -15.65 10.12 -0.17
N ALA A 68 -15.18 9.17 0.66
CA ALA A 68 -14.86 7.84 0.20
C ALA A 68 -16.12 7.07 -0.23
N LEU A 69 -15.96 6.17 -1.19
CA LEU A 69 -17.02 5.30 -1.69
C LEU A 69 -17.68 4.52 -0.54
N SER A 70 -19.00 4.61 -0.42
CA SER A 70 -19.73 3.74 0.53
C SER A 70 -19.77 2.32 -0.03
N LEU A 71 -18.98 1.42 0.59
CA LEU A 71 -18.79 0.05 0.13
C LEU A 71 -20.00 -0.82 0.44
N ASN A 72 -20.64 -1.34 -0.59
CA ASN A 72 -21.73 -2.31 -0.50
C ASN A 72 -21.40 -3.58 -1.31
N ASN A 73 -22.21 -4.63 -1.17
CA ASN A 73 -21.95 -5.90 -1.84
C ASN A 73 -21.89 -5.78 -3.37
N ASN A 74 -22.71 -4.92 -3.97
CA ASN A 74 -22.76 -4.77 -5.42
C ASN A 74 -21.47 -4.13 -5.97
N ASN A 75 -21.05 -3.00 -5.40
CA ASN A 75 -19.81 -2.35 -5.86
C ASN A 75 -18.57 -3.17 -5.50
N TRP A 76 -18.58 -3.91 -4.37
CA TRP A 76 -17.50 -4.82 -4.02
C TRP A 76 -17.33 -5.96 -5.05
N GLN A 77 -18.42 -6.65 -5.39
CA GLN A 77 -18.39 -7.69 -6.44
C GLN A 77 -17.90 -7.12 -7.77
N HIS A 78 -18.32 -5.89 -8.11
CA HIS A 78 -17.88 -5.25 -9.34
C HIS A 78 -16.38 -4.91 -9.33
N ILE A 79 -15.86 -4.42 -8.22
CA ILE A 79 -14.42 -4.16 -8.04
C ILE A 79 -13.61 -5.44 -8.24
N GLN A 80 -14.02 -6.54 -7.61
CA GLN A 80 -13.36 -7.83 -7.75
C GLN A 80 -13.43 -8.36 -9.18
N ALA A 81 -14.60 -8.26 -9.83
CA ALA A 81 -14.79 -8.73 -11.20
C ALA A 81 -13.94 -7.95 -12.21
N VAL A 82 -13.79 -6.64 -12.04
CA VAL A 82 -12.92 -5.81 -12.89
C VAL A 82 -11.46 -6.18 -12.70
N ASN A 83 -10.99 -6.40 -11.44
CA ASN A 83 -9.63 -6.84 -11.19
C ASN A 83 -9.32 -8.14 -11.93
N LEU A 84 -10.11 -9.17 -11.67
CA LEU A 84 -9.95 -10.50 -12.28
C LEU A 84 -10.01 -10.42 -13.81
N SER A 85 -11.07 -9.83 -14.37
CA SER A 85 -11.28 -9.78 -15.82
C SER A 85 -10.16 -9.07 -16.57
N ILE A 86 -9.59 -8.00 -16.01
CA ILE A 86 -8.47 -7.30 -16.65
C ILE A 86 -7.19 -8.12 -16.52
N ASN A 87 -6.92 -8.74 -15.37
CA ASN A 87 -5.76 -9.62 -15.20
C ASN A 87 -5.77 -10.80 -16.19
N GLU A 88 -6.92 -11.41 -16.41
CA GLU A 88 -7.08 -12.51 -17.37
C GLU A 88 -6.95 -12.08 -18.84
N ARG A 89 -7.41 -10.87 -19.17
CA ARG A 89 -7.50 -10.39 -20.56
C ARG A 89 -6.22 -9.79 -21.08
N ILE A 90 -5.48 -9.06 -20.23
CA ILE A 90 -4.25 -8.38 -20.60
C ILE A 90 -3.06 -9.29 -20.28
N ARG A 91 -2.17 -9.49 -21.23
CA ARG A 91 -0.93 -10.24 -21.03
C ARG A 91 0.19 -9.30 -20.59
N PRO A 92 0.94 -9.62 -19.52
CA PRO A 92 2.06 -8.80 -19.07
C PRO A 92 3.14 -8.67 -20.17
N MET A 93 3.56 -7.44 -20.43
CA MET A 93 4.64 -7.11 -21.34
C MET A 93 5.14 -5.71 -21.02
N THR A 94 6.45 -5.52 -20.93
CA THR A 94 7.05 -4.25 -20.56
C THR A 94 6.94 -3.21 -21.67
N ASP A 95 6.95 -1.93 -21.32
CA ASP A 95 6.97 -0.81 -22.27
C ASP A 95 8.15 -0.90 -23.24
N MET A 96 9.30 -1.36 -22.77
CA MET A 96 10.47 -1.60 -23.62
C MET A 96 10.20 -2.63 -24.73
N GLU A 97 9.45 -3.69 -24.43
CA GLU A 97 9.06 -4.72 -25.41
C GLU A 97 7.97 -4.26 -26.36
N ILE A 98 7.05 -3.40 -25.89
CA ILE A 98 5.89 -2.92 -26.67
C ILE A 98 6.27 -1.72 -27.53
N TYR A 99 6.94 -0.73 -26.92
CA TYR A 99 7.15 0.62 -27.50
C TYR A 99 8.62 0.97 -27.72
N GLY A 100 9.58 0.18 -27.19
CA GLY A 100 11.02 0.46 -27.27
C GLY A 100 11.48 1.62 -26.37
N VAL A 101 10.70 1.97 -25.34
CA VAL A 101 11.01 2.99 -24.32
C VAL A 101 10.77 2.41 -22.93
N GLU A 102 11.34 3.02 -21.88
CA GLU A 102 11.24 2.47 -20.51
C GLU A 102 9.92 2.77 -19.81
N GLU A 103 9.23 3.85 -20.18
CA GLU A 103 8.00 4.33 -19.53
C GLU A 103 7.03 4.92 -20.56
N TYR A 104 5.91 4.26 -20.82
CA TYR A 104 4.89 4.72 -21.76
C TYR A 104 3.48 4.34 -21.31
N TRP A 105 2.98 5.02 -20.32
CA TRP A 105 1.63 4.82 -19.78
C TRP A 105 0.56 4.92 -20.86
N ALA A 106 -0.18 3.87 -21.09
CA ALA A 106 -1.22 3.82 -22.11
C ALA A 106 -2.39 2.93 -21.66
N TYR A 107 -3.52 3.02 -22.36
CA TYR A 107 -4.59 2.06 -22.18
C TYR A 107 -4.28 0.79 -22.97
N PRO A 108 -4.07 -0.36 -22.32
CA PRO A 108 -3.71 -1.59 -23.00
C PRO A 108 -4.90 -2.15 -23.77
N THR A 109 -4.63 -2.83 -24.89
CA THR A 109 -5.65 -3.59 -25.64
C THR A 109 -5.53 -5.09 -25.37
N THR A 110 -4.31 -5.63 -25.45
CA THR A 110 -4.02 -7.06 -25.27
C THR A 110 -2.77 -7.32 -24.44
N VAL A 111 -1.86 -6.36 -24.37
CA VAL A 111 -0.62 -6.41 -23.61
C VAL A 111 -0.40 -5.08 -22.90
N GLY A 112 0.33 -5.08 -21.78
CA GLY A 112 0.70 -3.89 -21.03
C GLY A 112 1.46 -4.26 -19.76
N ASP A 113 2.01 -3.28 -19.07
CA ASP A 113 2.65 -3.47 -17.77
C ASP A 113 1.81 -2.88 -16.62
N CYS A 114 2.39 -2.74 -15.43
CA CYS A 114 1.61 -2.53 -14.21
C CYS A 114 0.75 -1.26 -14.23
N GLU A 115 1.25 -0.15 -14.77
CA GLU A 115 0.51 1.10 -14.84
C GLU A 115 -0.61 1.08 -15.89
N ASP A 116 -0.41 0.34 -16.97
CA ASP A 116 -1.42 0.14 -18.01
C ASP A 116 -2.63 -0.62 -17.45
N TYR A 117 -2.37 -1.66 -16.65
CA TYR A 117 -3.42 -2.37 -15.91
C TYR A 117 -4.15 -1.43 -14.95
N ALA A 118 -3.40 -0.61 -14.19
CA ALA A 118 -4.00 0.33 -13.24
C ALA A 118 -4.88 1.37 -13.93
N LEU A 119 -4.41 1.94 -15.05
CA LEU A 119 -5.19 2.86 -15.90
C LEU A 119 -6.48 2.22 -16.43
N LEU A 120 -6.38 0.98 -16.93
CA LEU A 120 -7.54 0.31 -17.50
C LEU A 120 -8.57 -0.03 -16.41
N LYS A 121 -8.14 -0.54 -15.25
CA LYS A 121 -9.01 -0.81 -14.09
C LYS A 121 -9.70 0.47 -13.61
N GLN A 122 -8.96 1.57 -13.50
CA GLN A 122 -9.50 2.88 -13.14
C GLN A 122 -10.62 3.30 -14.10
N ARG A 123 -10.36 3.24 -15.41
CA ARG A 123 -11.33 3.61 -16.44
C ARG A 123 -12.59 2.73 -16.44
N GLU A 124 -12.44 1.41 -16.29
CA GLU A 124 -13.58 0.50 -16.29
C GLU A 124 -14.46 0.67 -15.04
N LEU A 125 -13.85 0.88 -13.87
CA LEU A 125 -14.58 1.19 -12.63
C LEU A 125 -15.27 2.56 -12.68
N ALA A 126 -14.62 3.57 -13.27
CA ALA A 126 -15.23 4.89 -13.47
C ALA A 126 -16.44 4.84 -14.40
N LYS A 127 -16.38 4.07 -15.51
CA LYS A 127 -17.52 3.82 -16.39
C LYS A 127 -18.68 3.13 -15.68
N ALA A 128 -18.38 2.29 -14.68
CA ALA A 128 -19.39 1.64 -13.85
C ALA A 128 -19.97 2.57 -12.77
N GLY A 129 -19.55 3.82 -12.70
CA GLY A 129 -20.10 4.84 -11.81
C GLY A 129 -19.36 5.00 -10.49
N ILE A 130 -18.19 4.39 -10.30
CA ILE A 130 -17.35 4.67 -9.14
C ILE A 130 -16.67 6.02 -9.37
N PRO A 131 -16.75 6.98 -8.41
CA PRO A 131 -16.13 8.28 -8.58
C PRO A 131 -14.61 8.21 -8.80
N MET A 132 -14.08 9.01 -9.71
CA MET A 132 -12.63 9.11 -9.93
C MET A 132 -11.85 9.56 -8.68
N THR A 133 -12.51 10.23 -7.75
CA THR A 133 -11.95 10.61 -6.43
C THR A 133 -11.61 9.41 -5.54
N ASP A 134 -12.15 8.26 -5.87
CA ASP A 134 -11.96 7.00 -5.13
C ASP A 134 -11.15 5.96 -5.90
N LEU A 135 -10.73 6.27 -7.12
CA LEU A 135 -9.95 5.42 -8.01
C LEU A 135 -8.58 6.07 -8.24
N LEU A 136 -7.58 5.71 -7.43
CA LEU A 136 -6.32 6.44 -7.38
C LEU A 136 -5.15 5.55 -7.77
N ILE A 137 -4.51 5.84 -8.91
CA ILE A 137 -3.26 5.15 -9.27
C ILE A 137 -2.22 5.43 -8.19
N THR A 138 -1.57 4.37 -7.74
CA THR A 138 -0.66 4.39 -6.59
C THR A 138 0.66 3.75 -6.98
N VAL A 139 1.75 4.44 -6.68
CA VAL A 139 3.12 3.93 -6.88
C VAL A 139 3.60 3.32 -5.57
N VAL A 140 4.07 2.09 -5.68
CA VAL A 140 4.60 1.31 -4.58
C VAL A 140 5.99 0.79 -4.92
N ARG A 141 6.67 0.22 -3.93
CA ARG A 141 7.87 -0.58 -4.10
C ARG A 141 7.59 -1.99 -3.61
N LYS A 142 7.92 -2.98 -4.42
CA LYS A 142 7.83 -4.40 -4.06
C LYS A 142 8.91 -4.78 -3.03
N PRO A 143 8.78 -5.92 -2.34
CA PRO A 143 9.80 -6.40 -1.39
C PRO A 143 11.20 -6.61 -2.00
N ASP A 144 11.28 -6.88 -3.31
CA ASP A 144 12.54 -7.01 -4.06
C ASP A 144 13.20 -5.66 -4.39
N GLY A 145 12.52 -4.54 -4.07
CA GLY A 145 13.00 -3.18 -4.30
C GLY A 145 12.55 -2.55 -5.62
N GLU A 146 11.95 -3.32 -6.53
CA GLU A 146 11.45 -2.80 -7.80
C GLU A 146 10.23 -1.88 -7.61
N GLY A 147 10.12 -0.88 -8.49
CA GLY A 147 8.94 -0.03 -8.59
C GLY A 147 7.74 -0.80 -9.15
N HIS A 148 6.54 -0.41 -8.72
CA HIS A 148 5.31 -1.01 -9.18
C HIS A 148 4.14 -0.01 -9.11
N ALA A 149 3.13 -0.19 -9.95
CA ALA A 149 1.93 0.61 -9.96
C ALA A 149 0.69 -0.25 -9.74
N VAL A 150 -0.20 0.21 -8.87
CA VAL A 150 -1.47 -0.45 -8.56
C VAL A 150 -2.61 0.56 -8.58
N LEU A 151 -3.85 0.10 -8.65
CA LEU A 151 -5.02 0.95 -8.44
C LEU A 151 -5.49 0.83 -6.98
N THR A 152 -5.54 1.95 -6.28
CA THR A 152 -6.20 2.04 -4.97
C THR A 152 -7.65 2.45 -5.14
N VAL A 153 -8.57 1.70 -4.54
CA VAL A 153 -9.99 2.06 -4.40
C VAL A 153 -10.24 2.50 -2.96
N ARG A 154 -10.58 3.80 -2.78
CA ARG A 154 -10.91 4.37 -1.48
C ARG A 154 -12.35 4.05 -1.10
N THR A 155 -12.56 3.50 0.07
CA THR A 155 -13.90 3.19 0.58
C THR A 155 -14.08 3.64 2.03
N ASP A 156 -15.30 3.63 2.52
CA ASP A 156 -15.63 3.88 3.93
C ASP A 156 -15.21 2.74 4.89
N ARG A 157 -14.65 1.63 4.33
CA ARG A 157 -14.17 0.46 5.10
C ARG A 157 -12.66 0.25 5.02
N GLY A 158 -11.95 1.08 4.25
CA GLY A 158 -10.51 1.01 4.03
C GLY A 158 -10.15 1.29 2.58
N ASP A 159 -8.86 1.41 2.32
CA ASP A 159 -8.30 1.57 0.98
C ASP A 159 -7.91 0.18 0.45
N PHE A 160 -8.52 -0.24 -0.66
CA PHE A 160 -8.30 -1.55 -1.28
C PHE A 160 -7.44 -1.44 -2.54
N VAL A 161 -6.65 -2.46 -2.82
CA VAL A 161 -5.68 -2.51 -3.90
C VAL A 161 -6.09 -3.52 -4.95
N LEU A 162 -6.13 -3.07 -6.20
CA LEU A 162 -6.28 -3.89 -7.39
C LEU A 162 -4.93 -3.96 -8.10
N ASP A 163 -4.41 -5.17 -8.23
CA ASP A 163 -3.05 -5.45 -8.69
C ASP A 163 -3.08 -6.42 -9.88
N ASN A 164 -2.15 -6.28 -10.83
CA ASN A 164 -1.99 -7.25 -11.91
C ASN A 164 -1.16 -8.49 -11.52
N LEU A 165 -0.54 -8.48 -10.35
CA LEU A 165 0.24 -9.60 -9.81
C LEU A 165 -0.61 -10.57 -8.99
N THR A 166 -1.83 -10.18 -8.60
CA THR A 166 -2.78 -11.03 -7.87
C THR A 166 -4.23 -10.73 -8.27
N ASP A 167 -5.05 -11.76 -8.30
CA ASP A 167 -6.49 -11.61 -8.56
C ASP A 167 -7.26 -11.20 -7.30
N GLU A 168 -6.66 -11.37 -6.14
CA GLU A 168 -7.26 -10.96 -4.87
C GLU A 168 -7.23 -9.44 -4.71
N VAL A 169 -8.35 -8.87 -4.28
CA VAL A 169 -8.44 -7.47 -3.89
C VAL A 169 -8.18 -7.40 -2.39
N LEU A 170 -6.99 -6.96 -2.02
CA LEU A 170 -6.52 -6.85 -0.65
C LEU A 170 -6.65 -5.42 -0.13
N ARG A 171 -6.75 -5.27 1.18
CA ARG A 171 -6.58 -3.97 1.80
C ARG A 171 -5.08 -3.58 1.74
N TRP A 172 -4.77 -2.31 1.59
CA TRP A 172 -3.39 -1.83 1.40
C TRP A 172 -2.43 -2.27 2.50
N ASP A 173 -2.89 -2.35 3.77
CA ASP A 173 -2.10 -2.77 4.92
C ASP A 173 -2.00 -4.30 5.08
N GLU A 174 -2.57 -5.06 4.15
CA GLU A 174 -2.46 -6.52 4.02
C GLU A 174 -1.48 -6.93 2.90
N THR A 175 -0.88 -5.95 2.21
CA THR A 175 0.12 -6.19 1.17
C THR A 175 1.53 -5.96 1.71
N ASP A 176 2.53 -6.61 1.11
CA ASP A 176 3.95 -6.47 1.48
C ASP A 176 4.64 -5.27 0.80
N TYR A 177 3.86 -4.31 0.25
CA TYR A 177 4.39 -3.18 -0.49
C TYR A 177 4.78 -2.01 0.42
N THR A 178 5.85 -1.29 0.03
CA THR A 178 6.14 0.05 0.56
C THR A 178 5.43 1.08 -0.32
N TYR A 179 4.43 1.77 0.23
CA TYR A 179 3.63 2.78 -0.48
C TYR A 179 4.36 4.11 -0.52
N LEU A 180 4.52 4.69 -1.72
CA LEU A 180 5.32 5.90 -1.92
C LEU A 180 4.45 7.13 -2.15
N LYS A 181 3.56 7.08 -3.12
CA LYS A 181 2.69 8.19 -3.52
C LYS A 181 1.48 7.68 -4.30
N ARG A 182 0.42 8.49 -4.32
CA ARG A 182 -0.78 8.20 -5.12
C ARG A 182 -1.35 9.47 -5.74
N GLN A 183 -2.26 9.33 -6.68
CA GLN A 183 -3.07 10.45 -7.16
C GLN A 183 -3.82 11.12 -5.99
N ALA A 184 -3.97 12.44 -6.08
CA ALA A 184 -4.77 13.18 -5.10
C ALA A 184 -6.26 12.94 -5.35
N ALA A 185 -7.02 12.63 -4.30
CA ALA A 185 -8.45 12.34 -4.42
C ALA A 185 -9.27 13.48 -5.05
N ASN A 186 -8.81 14.72 -4.94
CA ASN A 186 -9.49 15.89 -5.49
C ASN A 186 -9.03 16.32 -6.88
N ASN A 187 -8.01 15.68 -7.45
CA ASN A 187 -7.45 16.09 -8.74
C ASN A 187 -6.59 14.97 -9.36
N THR A 188 -7.03 14.42 -10.50
CA THR A 188 -6.38 13.28 -11.17
C THR A 188 -4.99 13.59 -11.73
N GLY A 189 -4.65 14.85 -11.97
CA GLY A 189 -3.31 15.26 -12.42
C GLY A 189 -2.33 15.57 -11.29
N ARG A 190 -2.76 15.51 -10.02
CA ARG A 190 -1.90 15.80 -8.86
C ARG A 190 -1.61 14.55 -8.06
N TRP A 191 -0.46 14.57 -7.38
CA TRP A 191 0.03 13.46 -6.59
C TRP A 191 0.36 13.90 -5.16
N VAL A 192 0.14 13.01 -4.21
CA VAL A 192 0.45 13.19 -2.79
C VAL A 192 1.35 12.05 -2.30
N SER A 193 2.23 12.34 -1.36
CA SER A 193 2.99 11.29 -0.67
C SER A 193 2.07 10.44 0.20
N ILE A 194 2.43 9.19 0.44
CA ILE A 194 1.79 8.33 1.43
C ILE A 194 2.71 8.26 2.63
N GLU A 195 2.14 8.52 3.81
CA GLU A 195 2.86 8.43 5.08
C GLU A 195 2.80 6.98 5.55
N SER A 196 3.95 6.31 5.57
CA SER A 196 4.10 5.01 6.20
C SER A 196 5.14 5.12 7.32
N PRO A 197 5.08 4.26 8.35
CA PRO A 197 6.09 4.22 9.40
C PRO A 197 7.52 4.08 8.86
N ASP A 198 7.70 3.35 7.77
CA ASP A 198 8.99 3.12 7.12
C ASP A 198 9.53 4.36 6.40
N ASN A 199 8.64 5.22 5.89
CA ASN A 199 9.04 6.48 5.25
C ASN A 199 9.47 7.56 6.26
N LEU A 200 9.03 7.47 7.52
CA LEU A 200 9.42 8.41 8.57
C LEU A 200 10.86 8.20 9.06
N LEU A 201 11.40 6.99 8.94
CA LEU A 201 12.77 6.66 9.37
C LEU A 201 13.85 7.20 8.43
N VAL A 202 13.53 7.46 7.16
CA VAL A 202 14.51 7.98 6.17
C VAL A 202 14.68 9.50 6.26
N GLY A 203 13.73 10.22 6.86
CA GLY A 203 13.74 11.69 6.99
C GLY A 203 14.49 12.25 8.22
N SER A 204 14.96 11.40 9.14
CA SER A 204 15.53 11.84 10.42
C SER A 204 17.07 11.79 10.49
N VAL A 205 17.76 11.57 9.38
CA VAL A 205 19.24 11.69 9.32
C VAL A 205 19.58 13.04 8.72
N LYS A 206 19.87 14.00 9.60
CA LYS A 206 20.57 15.26 9.28
C LYS A 206 22.03 15.13 9.63
#